data_ec9f5d104fa6c5b203f997acb95094e6
#
_entry.id   ec9f5d104fa6c5b203f997acb95094e6
#
_cell.length_a   1.000
_cell.length_b   1.000
_cell.length_c   1.000
_cell.angle_alpha   90.00
_cell.angle_beta   90.00
_cell.angle_gamma   90.00
#
_symmetry.space_group_name_H-M   'P 1'
#
loop_
_entity.id
_entity.type
_entity.pdbx_description
1 polymer ?
#
loop_
_entity_poly.entity_id
_entity_poly.type
_entity_poly.pdbx_seq_one_letter_code
_entity_poly.pdbx_strand_id
1 'polypeptide(L)'
;MRAGVYFVGLVILSVLGTGCGKKEDKVAGGGRGNARSKGPMVVEGFLVETSDVSEDVEVPGTLFPAEETQIRAEVSGRVIQLNIPEGAVVNKGVVLVKLFDQDLQAQLRKLEVQLQIAEKTVERQKELLAINGISQQDYDLSSLTADNLKADIQTVKIAISKTEIRAPYAGQVGLRNVSMGSYLSSTDIITTLREVDQLKLEFAVPEKYAQAISKGYTVKFRVDGGKQDHTATVMATEGNVDQGTRTLKIRALVKYKNKELVPGVFARVNLQLGNDNEALMIPTQAIIPQARNKQVIVLRKDSALFSVVETGVRDSAYIQVVSGLKKGDTIITTGLMAIRPSAKIKISKVNRLPKS
;
A
#
# COMPACT_ATOMS: atom_id res chain seq x y z
N MET A 1 -33.81 -34.93 -27.32
CA MET A 1 -33.30 -35.72 -28.44
C MET A 1 -32.02 -36.41 -28.03
N ARG A 2 -32.09 -37.73 -27.95
CA ARG A 2 -31.10 -38.81 -28.17
C ARG A 2 -29.81 -38.74 -27.36
N ALA A 3 -29.56 -39.54 -26.29
CA ALA A 3 -29.57 -41.03 -26.16
C ALA A 3 -28.32 -41.66 -26.75
N GLY A 4 -27.65 -42.48 -25.92
CA GLY A 4 -26.62 -43.47 -26.24
C GLY A 4 -25.69 -43.69 -25.07
N VAL A 5 -25.84 -44.51 -24.03
CA VAL A 5 -26.07 -45.96 -23.84
C VAL A 5 -25.10 -46.83 -24.66
N TYR A 6 -24.31 -47.62 -23.92
CA TYR A 6 -23.88 -49.03 -24.12
C TYR A 6 -22.63 -49.30 -23.27
N PHE A 7 -22.60 -50.08 -22.22
CA PHE A 7 -22.91 -51.51 -22.00
C PHE A 7 -21.69 -52.43 -22.17
N VAL A 8 -21.41 -53.16 -21.06
CA VAL A 8 -21.03 -54.60 -20.94
C VAL A 8 -19.55 -55.01 -21.07
N GLY A 9 -19.13 -55.77 -20.06
CA GLY A 9 -17.98 -56.68 -20.17
C GLY A 9 -17.57 -57.35 -18.86
N LEU A 10 -18.42 -58.19 -18.33
CA LEU A 10 -18.17 -59.17 -17.25
C LEU A 10 -17.39 -60.34 -17.80
N VAL A 11 -16.24 -60.77 -17.21
CA VAL A 11 -15.73 -62.16 -17.32
C VAL A 11 -15.16 -62.60 -15.98
N ILE A 12 -15.82 -63.55 -15.40
CA ILE A 12 -15.43 -64.44 -14.32
C ILE A 12 -14.56 -65.57 -14.91
N LEU A 13 -13.43 -65.87 -14.28
CA LEU A 13 -12.89 -67.27 -14.41
C LEU A 13 -12.18 -67.64 -13.10
N SER A 14 -12.76 -68.60 -12.42
CA SER A 14 -12.27 -69.38 -11.29
C SER A 14 -11.43 -70.53 -11.79
N VAL A 15 -10.26 -70.78 -11.16
CA VAL A 15 -9.69 -72.14 -11.16
C VAL A 15 -9.07 -72.45 -9.82
N LEU A 16 -9.55 -73.53 -9.24
CA LEU A 16 -9.10 -74.26 -8.05
C LEU A 16 -7.75 -74.95 -8.32
N GLY A 17 -6.91 -75.11 -7.30
CA GLY A 17 -5.72 -75.94 -7.33
C GLY A 17 -5.18 -76.21 -5.93
N THR A 18 -5.55 -77.32 -5.41
CA THR A 18 -5.15 -78.00 -4.17
C THR A 18 -3.68 -78.39 -4.14
N GLY A 19 -3.03 -78.34 -2.95
CA GLY A 19 -1.70 -78.93 -2.71
C GLY A 19 -1.32 -78.95 -1.24
N CYS A 20 -1.63 -80.00 -0.55
CA CYS A 20 -1.17 -80.38 0.81
C CYS A 20 0.35 -80.64 0.86
N GLY A 21 0.98 -80.31 1.97
CA GLY A 21 2.34 -80.72 2.29
C GLY A 21 2.76 -80.33 3.70
N LYS A 22 2.46 -81.25 4.63
CA LYS A 22 2.83 -81.20 6.05
C LYS A 22 4.26 -81.70 6.22
N LYS A 23 5.12 -80.92 6.94
CA LYS A 23 6.22 -81.46 7.72
C LYS A 23 6.53 -80.63 8.90
N GLU A 24 6.27 -81.15 10.08
CA GLU A 24 6.79 -80.75 11.37
C GLU A 24 8.27 -81.10 11.49
N ASP A 25 9.12 -80.16 11.85
CA ASP A 25 10.38 -80.40 12.51
C ASP A 25 10.52 -79.50 13.69
N LYS A 26 10.42 -80.10 14.88
CA LYS A 26 10.79 -79.50 16.18
C LYS A 26 12.30 -79.38 16.24
N VAL A 27 12.82 -78.17 16.35
CA VAL A 27 14.15 -77.94 16.94
C VAL A 27 14.01 -76.90 18.06
N ALA A 28 14.19 -77.37 19.27
CA ALA A 28 14.39 -76.60 20.46
C ALA A 28 15.78 -75.92 20.37
N GLY A 29 15.79 -74.64 20.44
CA GLY A 29 17.01 -73.82 20.53
C GLY A 29 16.76 -72.51 21.20
N GLY A 30 17.04 -72.43 22.49
CA GLY A 30 16.96 -71.22 23.29
C GLY A 30 17.87 -70.12 22.75
N GLY A 31 17.25 -69.08 22.27
CA GLY A 31 17.90 -67.80 21.99
C GLY A 31 17.41 -66.76 23.01
N ARG A 32 18.14 -66.65 24.13
CA ARG A 32 18.07 -65.47 25.00
C ARG A 32 18.28 -64.24 24.10
N GLY A 33 17.25 -63.56 23.74
CA GLY A 33 17.29 -62.25 23.12
C GLY A 33 18.04 -61.32 24.11
N ASN A 34 19.27 -61.06 23.79
CA ASN A 34 20.07 -60.00 24.40
C ASN A 34 19.25 -58.70 24.26
N ALA A 35 18.57 -58.31 25.32
CA ALA A 35 18.18 -56.91 25.52
C ALA A 35 19.50 -56.12 25.64
N ARG A 36 20.04 -55.76 24.46
CA ARG A 36 21.07 -54.72 24.38
C ARG A 36 20.51 -53.51 25.14
N SER A 37 21.00 -53.30 26.35
CA SER A 37 20.86 -52.04 27.05
C SER A 37 21.39 -50.98 26.07
N LYS A 38 20.47 -50.30 25.39
CA LYS A 38 20.86 -49.16 24.54
C LYS A 38 21.53 -48.15 25.49
N GLY A 39 22.86 -48.05 25.37
CA GLY A 39 23.60 -46.97 26.04
C GLY A 39 22.91 -45.62 25.73
N PRO A 40 23.25 -44.56 26.49
CA PRO A 40 22.65 -43.27 26.27
C PRO A 40 22.80 -42.85 24.79
N MET A 41 21.73 -42.42 24.20
CA MET A 41 21.74 -41.99 22.79
C MET A 41 22.56 -40.72 22.66
N VAL A 42 23.52 -40.71 21.74
CA VAL A 42 24.41 -39.58 21.52
C VAL A 42 23.72 -38.64 20.49
N VAL A 43 23.52 -37.38 20.88
CA VAL A 43 22.83 -36.37 20.08
C VAL A 43 23.57 -35.02 20.16
N GLU A 44 23.25 -34.13 19.24
CA GLU A 44 23.67 -32.74 19.31
C GLU A 44 22.62 -31.88 20.02
N GLY A 45 23.09 -30.96 20.85
CA GLY A 45 22.27 -29.99 21.53
C GLY A 45 22.46 -28.58 20.98
N PHE A 46 21.48 -27.75 21.24
CA PHE A 46 21.55 -26.32 20.95
C PHE A 46 21.15 -25.54 22.21
N LEU A 47 22.01 -24.60 22.64
CA LEU A 47 21.75 -23.75 23.79
C LEU A 47 20.83 -22.59 23.36
N VAL A 48 19.70 -22.47 24.04
CA VAL A 48 18.73 -21.42 23.79
C VAL A 48 19.23 -20.10 24.38
N GLU A 49 19.56 -19.17 23.52
CA GLU A 49 20.02 -17.83 23.87
C GLU A 49 19.06 -16.79 23.28
N THR A 50 19.05 -15.59 23.86
CA THR A 50 18.27 -14.47 23.32
C THR A 50 18.98 -13.85 22.13
N SER A 51 18.22 -13.45 21.15
CA SER A 51 18.70 -12.72 19.96
C SER A 51 17.72 -11.61 19.60
N ASP A 52 18.23 -10.58 18.97
CA ASP A 52 17.40 -9.53 18.40
C ASP A 52 16.72 -10.07 17.14
N VAL A 53 15.41 -9.99 17.12
CA VAL A 53 14.60 -10.37 15.96
C VAL A 53 13.72 -9.21 15.58
N SER A 54 13.84 -8.77 14.32
CA SER A 54 12.92 -7.82 13.72
C SER A 54 11.85 -8.58 12.92
N GLU A 55 10.60 -8.23 13.11
CA GLU A 55 9.53 -8.69 12.24
C GLU A 55 9.44 -7.75 11.04
N ASP A 56 10.14 -8.09 9.95
CA ASP A 56 10.10 -7.36 8.70
C ASP A 56 9.01 -7.94 7.79
N VAL A 57 8.07 -7.10 7.40
CA VAL A 57 6.98 -7.46 6.48
C VAL A 57 7.11 -6.66 5.19
N GLU A 58 7.25 -7.34 4.07
CA GLU A 58 7.24 -6.72 2.75
C GLU A 58 5.82 -6.71 2.19
N VAL A 59 5.33 -5.52 1.80
CA VAL A 59 4.02 -5.34 1.19
C VAL A 59 4.14 -4.56 -0.12
N PRO A 60 3.28 -4.87 -1.12
CA PRO A 60 3.25 -4.11 -2.36
C PRO A 60 2.67 -2.71 -2.13
N GLY A 61 3.23 -1.72 -2.82
CA GLY A 61 2.76 -0.35 -2.83
C GLY A 61 2.85 0.24 -4.23
N THR A 62 2.26 1.42 -4.41
CA THR A 62 2.28 2.18 -5.66
C THR A 62 2.54 3.64 -5.36
N LEU A 63 3.38 4.26 -6.19
CA LEU A 63 3.63 5.69 -6.13
C LEU A 63 2.56 6.46 -6.90
N PHE A 64 2.00 7.48 -6.27
CA PHE A 64 1.07 8.43 -6.88
C PHE A 64 1.65 9.84 -6.83
N PRO A 65 1.27 10.74 -7.76
CA PRO A 65 1.58 12.14 -7.61
C PRO A 65 0.89 12.71 -6.36
N ALA A 66 1.45 13.79 -5.78
CA ALA A 66 0.82 14.44 -4.64
C ALA A 66 -0.58 14.94 -4.99
N GLU A 67 -0.71 15.56 -6.17
CA GLU A 67 -1.99 15.95 -6.75
C GLU A 67 -2.01 15.62 -8.24
N GLU A 68 -3.17 15.17 -8.73
CA GLU A 68 -3.42 14.93 -10.14
C GLU A 68 -4.79 15.50 -10.51
N THR A 69 -4.82 16.36 -11.51
CA THR A 69 -6.05 17.03 -11.95
C THR A 69 -6.20 16.94 -13.47
N GLN A 70 -7.35 16.51 -13.90
CA GLN A 70 -7.75 16.61 -15.31
C GLN A 70 -8.19 18.05 -15.58
N ILE A 71 -7.43 18.76 -16.38
CA ILE A 71 -7.76 20.12 -16.79
C ILE A 71 -8.86 20.07 -17.85
N ARG A 72 -9.94 20.77 -17.56
CA ARG A 72 -11.13 20.89 -18.42
C ARG A 72 -11.52 22.36 -18.60
N ALA A 73 -12.30 22.68 -19.63
CA ALA A 73 -12.89 24.00 -19.78
C ALA A 73 -14.10 24.16 -18.83
N GLU A 74 -14.26 25.31 -18.22
CA GLU A 74 -15.46 25.64 -17.44
C GLU A 74 -16.63 26.08 -18.33
N VAL A 75 -16.32 26.61 -19.51
CA VAL A 75 -17.27 27.08 -20.50
C VAL A 75 -16.92 26.52 -21.87
N SER A 76 -17.95 26.35 -22.72
CA SER A 76 -17.73 25.89 -24.09
C SER A 76 -17.27 27.03 -24.98
N GLY A 77 -16.38 26.73 -25.94
CA GLY A 77 -15.89 27.72 -26.87
C GLY A 77 -14.81 27.20 -27.81
N ARG A 78 -14.49 28.01 -28.82
CA ARG A 78 -13.42 27.68 -29.79
C ARG A 78 -12.05 28.07 -29.22
N VAL A 79 -11.06 27.19 -29.33
CA VAL A 79 -9.67 27.44 -28.93
C VAL A 79 -9.01 28.45 -29.86
N ILE A 80 -8.57 29.59 -29.31
CA ILE A 80 -7.87 30.64 -30.06
C ILE A 80 -6.39 30.72 -29.70
N GLN A 81 -6.00 30.22 -28.50
CA GLN A 81 -4.62 30.12 -28.09
C GLN A 81 -4.40 28.80 -27.32
N LEU A 82 -3.32 28.13 -27.63
CA LEU A 82 -2.93 26.85 -27.03
C LEU A 82 -1.47 26.93 -26.62
N ASN A 83 -1.20 26.92 -25.32
CA ASN A 83 0.13 26.98 -24.73
C ASN A 83 0.30 25.81 -23.73
N ILE A 84 0.31 24.59 -24.26
CA ILE A 84 0.49 23.35 -23.51
C ILE A 84 1.83 22.75 -23.89
N PRO A 85 2.90 22.99 -23.13
CA PRO A 85 4.19 22.34 -23.35
C PRO A 85 4.11 20.90 -22.80
N GLU A 86 3.80 19.95 -23.67
CA GLU A 86 3.62 18.53 -23.29
C GLU A 86 4.87 17.97 -22.59
N GLY A 87 4.66 17.33 -21.44
CA GLY A 87 5.73 16.77 -20.62
C GLY A 87 6.55 17.78 -19.81
N ALA A 88 6.38 19.09 -20.03
CA ALA A 88 7.11 20.12 -19.30
C ALA A 88 6.43 20.53 -17.98
N VAL A 89 7.19 21.15 -17.10
CA VAL A 89 6.68 21.72 -15.84
C VAL A 89 6.20 23.13 -16.08
N VAL A 90 5.01 23.45 -15.61
CA VAL A 90 4.40 24.80 -15.65
C VAL A 90 4.19 25.32 -14.24
N ASN A 91 4.21 26.64 -14.11
CA ASN A 91 3.92 27.30 -12.83
C ASN A 91 2.41 27.49 -12.66
N LYS A 92 1.97 27.62 -11.40
CA LYS A 92 0.60 28.01 -11.05
C LYS A 92 0.18 29.29 -11.75
N GLY A 93 -1.04 29.32 -12.31
CA GLY A 93 -1.65 30.48 -12.94
C GLY A 93 -1.28 30.70 -14.41
N VAL A 94 -0.35 29.93 -14.96
CA VAL A 94 -0.01 29.99 -16.40
C VAL A 94 -1.26 29.64 -17.23
N VAL A 95 -1.55 30.45 -18.25
CA VAL A 95 -2.63 30.18 -19.20
C VAL A 95 -2.23 29.05 -20.13
N LEU A 96 -2.97 27.93 -20.07
CA LEU A 96 -2.75 26.75 -20.91
C LEU A 96 -3.56 26.83 -22.20
N VAL A 97 -4.81 27.29 -22.09
CA VAL A 97 -5.72 27.44 -23.23
C VAL A 97 -6.50 28.74 -23.06
N LYS A 98 -6.71 29.44 -24.17
CA LYS A 98 -7.66 30.54 -24.22
C LYS A 98 -8.74 30.25 -25.27
N LEU A 99 -9.99 30.42 -24.84
CA LEU A 99 -11.15 30.30 -25.70
C LEU A 99 -11.50 31.67 -26.30
N PHE A 100 -12.28 31.62 -27.37
CA PHE A 100 -12.80 32.83 -28.00
C PHE A 100 -13.73 33.60 -27.05
N ASP A 101 -13.41 34.88 -26.81
CA ASP A 101 -14.07 35.74 -25.84
C ASP A 101 -14.36 37.16 -26.38
N GLN A 102 -14.21 37.38 -27.68
CA GLN A 102 -14.32 38.74 -28.25
C GLN A 102 -15.71 39.37 -28.07
N ASP A 103 -16.76 38.56 -28.04
CA ASP A 103 -18.12 38.99 -27.75
C ASP A 103 -18.26 39.47 -26.31
N LEU A 104 -17.68 38.76 -25.34
CA LEU A 104 -17.62 39.14 -23.91
C LEU A 104 -16.78 40.40 -23.71
N GLN A 105 -15.67 40.53 -24.43
CA GLN A 105 -14.84 41.74 -24.39
C GLN A 105 -15.58 42.94 -24.97
N ALA A 106 -16.38 42.77 -26.01
CA ALA A 106 -17.23 43.84 -26.56
C ALA A 106 -18.35 44.25 -25.58
N GLN A 107 -18.95 43.26 -24.89
CA GLN A 107 -19.96 43.53 -23.87
C GLN A 107 -19.35 44.26 -22.67
N LEU A 108 -18.14 43.87 -22.20
CA LEU A 108 -17.43 44.55 -21.14
C LEU A 108 -17.22 46.01 -21.49
N ARG A 109 -16.66 46.31 -22.66
CA ARG A 109 -16.45 47.71 -23.10
C ARG A 109 -17.73 48.52 -23.12
N LYS A 110 -18.85 47.93 -23.57
CA LYS A 110 -20.16 48.60 -23.57
C LYS A 110 -20.57 48.98 -22.15
N LEU A 111 -20.48 48.06 -21.20
CA LEU A 111 -20.83 48.31 -19.79
C LEU A 111 -19.90 49.32 -19.12
N GLU A 112 -18.63 49.29 -19.44
CA GLU A 112 -17.66 50.28 -18.93
C GLU A 112 -17.96 51.71 -19.37
N VAL A 113 -18.38 51.87 -20.66
CA VAL A 113 -18.85 53.19 -21.17
C VAL A 113 -20.13 53.63 -20.46
N GLN A 114 -21.08 52.72 -20.25
CA GLN A 114 -22.32 53.03 -19.51
C GLN A 114 -22.04 53.40 -18.06
N LEU A 115 -21.12 52.72 -17.38
CA LEU A 115 -20.70 53.06 -16.03
C LEU A 115 -20.09 54.47 -15.98
N GLN A 116 -19.19 54.81 -16.91
CA GLN A 116 -18.60 56.13 -16.98
C GLN A 116 -19.64 57.26 -17.09
N ILE A 117 -20.70 57.02 -17.87
CA ILE A 117 -21.82 57.99 -17.97
C ILE A 117 -22.59 58.03 -16.67
N ALA A 118 -22.88 56.92 -16.05
CA ALA A 118 -23.60 56.85 -14.77
C ALA A 118 -22.83 57.54 -13.64
N GLU A 119 -21.51 57.28 -13.53
CA GLU A 119 -20.67 57.91 -12.54
C GLU A 119 -20.61 59.45 -12.67
N LYS A 120 -20.50 59.97 -13.92
CA LYS A 120 -20.60 61.42 -14.15
C LYS A 120 -21.98 62.00 -13.77
N THR A 121 -23.04 61.20 -13.93
CA THR A 121 -24.39 61.60 -13.53
C THR A 121 -24.50 61.64 -12.00
N VAL A 122 -23.97 60.63 -11.28
CA VAL A 122 -23.92 60.61 -9.81
C VAL A 122 -23.12 61.79 -9.27
N GLU A 123 -21.94 62.08 -9.87
CA GLU A 123 -21.13 63.24 -9.47
C GLU A 123 -21.90 64.55 -9.60
N ARG A 124 -22.54 64.80 -10.73
CA ARG A 124 -23.38 65.97 -10.98
C ARG A 124 -24.55 66.04 -10.01
N GLN A 125 -25.21 64.97 -9.73
CA GLN A 125 -26.33 64.92 -8.79
C GLN A 125 -25.89 65.10 -7.36
N LYS A 126 -24.69 64.63 -6.98
CA LYS A 126 -24.08 64.89 -5.68
C LYS A 126 -23.86 66.42 -5.46
N GLU A 127 -23.39 67.13 -6.49
CA GLU A 127 -23.23 68.58 -6.45
C GLU A 127 -24.57 69.29 -6.32
N LEU A 128 -25.58 68.85 -7.09
CA LEU A 128 -26.95 69.42 -7.03
C LEU A 128 -27.60 69.16 -5.66
N LEU A 129 -27.42 67.99 -5.09
CA LEU A 129 -27.92 67.65 -3.76
C LEU A 129 -27.34 68.58 -2.70
N ALA A 130 -26.02 68.86 -2.77
CA ALA A 130 -25.33 69.71 -1.83
C ALA A 130 -25.91 71.17 -1.74
N ILE A 131 -26.56 71.61 -2.83
CA ILE A 131 -27.24 72.86 -2.93
C ILE A 131 -28.79 72.77 -2.84
N ASN A 132 -29.30 71.61 -2.42
CA ASN A 132 -30.74 71.27 -2.37
C ASN A 132 -31.45 71.39 -3.73
N GLY A 133 -30.74 71.20 -4.87
CA GLY A 133 -31.28 71.25 -6.20
C GLY A 133 -32.01 70.02 -6.65
N ILE A 134 -31.83 68.87 -5.95
CA ILE A 134 -32.54 67.60 -6.18
C ILE A 134 -32.88 66.93 -4.84
N SER A 135 -33.74 65.90 -4.88
CA SER A 135 -34.06 65.08 -3.71
C SER A 135 -32.97 64.05 -3.41
N GLN A 136 -32.86 63.63 -2.14
CA GLN A 136 -31.99 62.51 -1.74
C GLN A 136 -32.34 61.23 -2.52
N GLN A 137 -33.62 61.01 -2.79
CA GLN A 137 -34.11 59.83 -3.51
C GLN A 137 -33.56 59.81 -4.96
N ASP A 138 -33.48 60.96 -5.67
CA ASP A 138 -32.96 61.05 -7.03
C ASP A 138 -31.46 60.71 -7.08
N TYR A 139 -30.69 61.21 -6.07
CA TYR A 139 -29.29 60.88 -5.93
C TYR A 139 -29.09 59.38 -5.66
N ASP A 140 -29.87 58.81 -4.72
CA ASP A 140 -29.77 57.38 -4.36
C ASP A 140 -30.09 56.48 -5.52
N LEU A 141 -31.09 56.80 -6.33
CA LEU A 141 -31.45 56.08 -7.58
C LEU A 141 -30.31 56.08 -8.60
N SER A 142 -29.64 57.20 -8.74
CA SER A 142 -28.52 57.30 -9.66
C SER A 142 -27.28 56.54 -9.16
N SER A 143 -27.02 56.60 -7.87
CA SER A 143 -25.97 55.83 -7.22
C SER A 143 -26.22 54.32 -7.38
N LEU A 144 -27.46 53.86 -7.15
CA LEU A 144 -27.87 52.48 -7.34
C LEU A 144 -27.67 52.02 -8.79
N THR A 145 -27.94 52.91 -9.77
CA THR A 145 -27.73 52.61 -11.21
C THR A 145 -26.24 52.37 -11.50
N ALA A 146 -25.36 53.20 -10.97
CA ALA A 146 -23.90 53.01 -11.11
C ALA A 146 -23.43 51.73 -10.46
N ASP A 147 -23.94 51.39 -9.26
CA ASP A 147 -23.56 50.18 -8.54
C ASP A 147 -24.08 48.88 -9.25
N ASN A 148 -25.27 48.92 -9.85
CA ASN A 148 -25.77 47.83 -10.70
C ASN A 148 -24.83 47.62 -11.89
N LEU A 149 -24.40 48.66 -12.60
CA LEU A 149 -23.48 48.56 -13.71
C LEU A 149 -22.10 47.95 -13.28
N LYS A 150 -21.62 48.30 -12.10
CA LYS A 150 -20.40 47.69 -11.54
C LYS A 150 -20.57 46.20 -11.31
N ALA A 151 -21.73 45.79 -10.81
CA ALA A 151 -22.07 44.34 -10.64
C ALA A 151 -22.13 43.62 -11.97
N ASP A 152 -22.75 44.23 -13.00
CA ASP A 152 -22.81 43.65 -14.36
C ASP A 152 -21.40 43.49 -14.97
N ILE A 153 -20.56 44.53 -14.83
CA ILE A 153 -19.15 44.50 -15.25
C ILE A 153 -18.41 43.33 -14.57
N GLN A 154 -18.60 43.16 -13.28
CA GLN A 154 -17.97 42.04 -12.56
C GLN A 154 -18.43 40.70 -13.07
N THR A 155 -19.72 40.55 -13.38
CA THR A 155 -20.28 39.31 -13.96
C THR A 155 -19.62 38.98 -15.31
N VAL A 156 -19.48 39.95 -16.19
CA VAL A 156 -18.82 39.77 -17.50
C VAL A 156 -17.32 39.47 -17.32
N LYS A 157 -16.63 40.12 -16.38
CA LYS A 157 -15.22 39.80 -16.07
C LYS A 157 -15.05 38.38 -15.59
N ILE A 158 -15.96 37.86 -14.78
CA ILE A 158 -15.96 36.44 -14.37
C ILE A 158 -16.18 35.54 -15.59
N ALA A 159 -17.11 35.88 -16.50
CA ALA A 159 -17.31 35.10 -17.71
C ALA A 159 -16.06 35.07 -18.61
N ILE A 160 -15.36 36.19 -18.75
CA ILE A 160 -14.08 36.29 -19.47
C ILE A 160 -13.01 35.42 -18.77
N SER A 161 -12.90 35.49 -17.44
CA SER A 161 -11.91 34.69 -16.73
C SER A 161 -12.09 33.19 -16.92
N LYS A 162 -13.33 32.71 -17.08
CA LYS A 162 -13.64 31.30 -17.39
C LYS A 162 -13.22 30.87 -18.80
N THR A 163 -12.98 31.79 -19.72
CA THR A 163 -12.44 31.49 -21.04
C THR A 163 -10.92 31.23 -21.02
N GLU A 164 -10.24 31.58 -19.95
CA GLU A 164 -8.81 31.35 -19.76
C GLU A 164 -8.59 30.16 -18.83
N ILE A 165 -8.26 29.03 -19.40
CA ILE A 165 -7.96 27.81 -18.66
C ILE A 165 -6.52 27.88 -18.15
N ARG A 166 -6.36 27.96 -16.82
CA ARG A 166 -5.07 28.17 -16.14
C ARG A 166 -4.67 26.94 -15.32
N ALA A 167 -3.37 26.76 -15.13
CA ALA A 167 -2.83 25.74 -14.22
C ALA A 167 -3.19 26.07 -12.76
N PRO A 168 -3.92 25.19 -12.03
CA PRO A 168 -4.33 25.46 -10.63
C PRO A 168 -3.17 25.42 -9.64
N TYR A 169 -2.12 24.64 -9.95
CA TYR A 169 -0.87 24.53 -9.18
C TYR A 169 0.31 24.34 -10.13
N ALA A 170 1.54 24.40 -9.60
CA ALA A 170 2.74 24.10 -10.37
C ALA A 170 2.88 22.59 -10.53
N GLY A 171 3.16 22.11 -11.76
CA GLY A 171 3.26 20.68 -12.02
C GLY A 171 3.62 20.34 -13.44
N GLN A 172 3.79 19.07 -13.71
CA GLN A 172 4.08 18.55 -15.05
C GLN A 172 2.78 18.37 -15.82
N VAL A 173 2.75 18.94 -17.01
CA VAL A 173 1.63 18.82 -17.95
C VAL A 173 1.76 17.49 -18.71
N GLY A 174 0.67 16.76 -18.81
CA GLY A 174 0.57 15.55 -19.62
C GLY A 174 0.44 15.83 -21.11
N LEU A 175 0.00 14.83 -21.87
CA LEU A 175 -0.29 14.98 -23.28
C LEU A 175 -1.57 15.79 -23.46
N ARG A 176 -1.64 16.61 -24.50
CA ARG A 176 -2.83 17.38 -24.85
C ARG A 176 -3.78 16.54 -25.69
N ASN A 177 -5.07 16.70 -25.42
CA ASN A 177 -6.15 16.06 -26.21
C ASN A 177 -6.88 17.04 -27.13
N VAL A 178 -6.36 18.27 -27.26
CA VAL A 178 -7.04 19.35 -27.97
C VAL A 178 -6.10 20.03 -28.97
N SER A 179 -6.66 20.64 -30.01
CA SER A 179 -5.91 21.34 -31.03
C SER A 179 -6.39 22.79 -31.17
N MET A 180 -5.51 23.66 -31.70
CA MET A 180 -5.90 25.02 -32.02
C MET A 180 -7.05 25.04 -33.04
N GLY A 181 -8.05 25.88 -32.77
CA GLY A 181 -9.26 25.98 -33.61
C GLY A 181 -10.35 24.96 -33.27
N SER A 182 -10.08 23.94 -32.44
CA SER A 182 -11.13 23.01 -32.00
C SER A 182 -12.18 23.72 -31.15
N TYR A 183 -13.38 23.19 -31.12
CA TYR A 183 -14.44 23.61 -30.21
C TYR A 183 -14.49 22.69 -29.04
N LEU A 184 -14.37 23.24 -27.81
CA LEU A 184 -14.36 22.52 -26.53
C LEU A 184 -15.72 22.64 -25.86
N SER A 185 -16.12 21.57 -25.19
CA SER A 185 -17.19 21.54 -24.20
C SER A 185 -16.62 21.40 -22.78
N SER A 186 -17.45 21.64 -21.77
CA SER A 186 -17.03 21.49 -20.36
C SER A 186 -16.71 20.05 -19.96
N THR A 187 -17.07 19.06 -20.76
CA THR A 187 -16.77 17.64 -20.52
C THR A 187 -15.42 17.21 -21.08
N ASP A 188 -14.85 17.99 -22.00
CA ASP A 188 -13.62 17.61 -22.71
C ASP A 188 -12.39 17.76 -21.81
N ILE A 189 -11.60 16.71 -21.74
CA ILE A 189 -10.32 16.73 -21.04
C ILE A 189 -9.28 17.36 -21.96
N ILE A 190 -8.72 18.48 -21.53
CA ILE A 190 -7.71 19.21 -22.29
C ILE A 190 -6.34 18.56 -22.11
N THR A 191 -5.95 18.33 -20.87
CA THR A 191 -4.70 17.67 -20.46
C THR A 191 -4.81 17.22 -19.01
N THR A 192 -3.82 16.49 -18.52
CA THR A 192 -3.67 16.18 -17.09
C THR A 192 -2.51 16.98 -16.52
N LEU A 193 -2.70 17.56 -15.35
CA LEU A 193 -1.64 18.24 -14.59
C LEU A 193 -1.30 17.40 -13.37
N ARG A 194 -0.01 17.10 -13.16
CA ARG A 194 0.49 16.29 -12.03
C ARG A 194 1.52 17.08 -11.24
N GLU A 195 1.34 17.15 -9.93
CA GLU A 195 2.38 17.63 -9.05
C GLU A 195 3.45 16.53 -8.89
N VAL A 196 4.70 16.87 -9.20
CA VAL A 196 5.81 15.89 -9.22
C VAL A 196 6.90 16.20 -8.19
N ASP A 197 6.76 17.29 -7.43
CA ASP A 197 7.73 17.66 -6.39
C ASP A 197 7.55 16.83 -5.13
N GLN A 198 6.36 16.31 -4.91
CA GLN A 198 6.02 15.39 -3.84
C GLN A 198 5.28 14.19 -4.40
N LEU A 199 5.54 13.02 -3.83
CA LEU A 199 4.86 11.79 -4.20
C LEU A 199 4.18 11.19 -2.97
N LYS A 200 3.08 10.50 -3.20
CA LYS A 200 2.36 9.70 -2.22
C LYS A 200 2.64 8.23 -2.50
N LEU A 201 3.12 7.50 -1.52
CA LEU A 201 3.23 6.04 -1.55
C LEU A 201 1.97 5.47 -0.92
N GLU A 202 1.17 4.73 -1.68
CA GLU A 202 0.00 4.03 -1.19
C GLU A 202 0.29 2.54 -1.13
N PHE A 203 0.01 1.91 0.02
CA PHE A 203 0.21 0.49 0.25
C PHE A 203 -0.85 -0.05 1.21
N ALA A 204 -1.06 -1.36 1.17
CA ALA A 204 -2.03 -2.04 1.99
C ALA A 204 -1.34 -2.99 2.97
N VAL A 205 -1.71 -2.91 4.25
CA VAL A 205 -1.10 -3.69 5.33
C VAL A 205 -2.14 -4.64 5.93
N PRO A 206 -1.82 -5.92 6.17
CA PRO A 206 -2.73 -6.84 6.84
C PRO A 206 -3.21 -6.32 8.21
N GLU A 207 -4.48 -6.57 8.54
CA GLU A 207 -5.16 -6.09 9.76
C GLU A 207 -4.36 -6.33 11.04
N LYS A 208 -3.70 -7.49 11.14
CA LYS A 208 -2.89 -7.86 12.33
C LYS A 208 -1.77 -6.87 12.65
N TYR A 209 -1.32 -6.10 11.66
CA TYR A 209 -0.25 -5.10 11.80
C TYR A 209 -0.77 -3.66 11.85
N ALA A 210 -2.07 -3.46 11.70
CA ALA A 210 -2.68 -2.13 11.60
C ALA A 210 -2.38 -1.24 12.82
N GLN A 211 -2.34 -1.83 14.02
CA GLN A 211 -2.09 -1.08 15.26
C GLN A 211 -0.64 -0.59 15.40
N ALA A 212 0.32 -1.24 14.74
CA ALA A 212 1.73 -0.87 14.80
C ALA A 212 2.06 0.34 13.92
N ILE A 213 1.18 0.70 12.99
CA ILE A 213 1.43 1.76 12.02
C ILE A 213 0.52 2.93 12.29
N SER A 214 1.10 4.05 12.69
CA SER A 214 0.41 5.30 12.96
C SER A 214 0.97 6.45 12.14
N LYS A 215 0.28 7.59 12.14
CA LYS A 215 0.76 8.82 11.51
C LYS A 215 2.16 9.18 12.04
N GLY A 216 3.08 9.50 11.13
CA GLY A 216 4.48 9.80 11.45
C GLY A 216 5.42 8.59 11.39
N TYR A 217 4.90 7.36 11.28
CA TYR A 217 5.72 6.17 11.09
C TYR A 217 6.50 6.27 9.77
N THR A 218 7.80 5.93 9.81
CA THR A 218 8.66 5.96 8.62
C THR A 218 8.81 4.56 8.06
N VAL A 219 8.48 4.40 6.79
CA VAL A 219 8.64 3.15 6.05
C VAL A 219 9.81 3.26 5.08
N LYS A 220 10.51 2.16 4.86
CA LYS A 220 11.48 2.02 3.77
C LYS A 220 10.80 1.36 2.59
N PHE A 221 11.10 1.83 1.40
CA PHE A 221 10.57 1.21 0.18
C PHE A 221 11.60 1.23 -0.94
N ARG A 222 11.45 0.31 -1.88
CA ARG A 222 12.25 0.22 -3.09
C ARG A 222 11.33 0.10 -4.29
N VAL A 223 11.58 0.87 -5.34
CA VAL A 223 10.84 0.77 -6.59
C VAL A 223 11.32 -0.44 -7.40
N ASP A 224 10.44 -1.06 -8.15
CA ASP A 224 10.81 -2.18 -9.01
C ASP A 224 11.82 -1.71 -10.08
N GLY A 225 12.94 -2.45 -10.17
CA GLY A 225 14.07 -2.09 -11.02
C GLY A 225 15.05 -1.07 -10.44
N GLY A 226 14.71 -0.43 -9.31
CA GLY A 226 15.60 0.47 -8.58
C GLY A 226 16.56 -0.28 -7.66
N LYS A 227 17.75 0.30 -7.43
CA LYS A 227 18.77 -0.27 -6.54
C LYS A 227 18.82 0.40 -5.17
N GLN A 228 18.18 1.55 -5.02
CA GLN A 228 18.24 2.36 -3.81
C GLN A 228 16.98 2.17 -2.96
N ASP A 229 17.18 2.16 -1.65
CA ASP A 229 16.09 2.24 -0.69
C ASP A 229 15.73 3.71 -0.46
N HIS A 230 14.44 3.97 -0.48
CA HIS A 230 13.85 5.28 -0.22
C HIS A 230 13.04 5.23 1.08
N THR A 231 12.76 6.39 1.64
CA THR A 231 11.94 6.51 2.84
C THR A 231 10.68 7.31 2.57
N ALA A 232 9.58 6.90 3.19
CA ALA A 232 8.33 7.63 3.19
C ALA A 232 7.79 7.73 4.62
N THR A 233 7.10 8.83 4.91
CA THR A 233 6.49 9.05 6.23
C THR A 233 4.97 8.91 6.12
N VAL A 234 4.39 8.04 6.93
CA VAL A 234 2.93 7.84 6.97
C VAL A 234 2.22 9.15 7.32
N MET A 235 1.37 9.60 6.41
CA MET A 235 0.57 10.80 6.60
C MET A 235 -0.85 10.50 7.07
N ALA A 236 -1.41 9.38 6.62
CA ALA A 236 -2.75 8.95 6.99
C ALA A 236 -2.91 7.44 6.80
N THR A 237 -3.75 6.86 7.65
CA THR A 237 -4.27 5.50 7.52
C THR A 237 -5.77 5.58 7.30
N GLU A 238 -6.33 4.67 6.51
CA GLU A 238 -7.78 4.58 6.33
C GLU A 238 -8.44 4.19 7.67
N GLY A 239 -9.61 4.76 7.98
CA GLY A 239 -10.27 4.52 9.26
C GLY A 239 -10.94 3.15 9.38
N ASN A 240 -10.99 2.36 8.32
CA ASN A 240 -11.59 1.03 8.26
C ASN A 240 -10.70 0.06 7.48
N VAL A 241 -10.81 -1.21 7.85
CA VAL A 241 -10.18 -2.33 7.14
C VAL A 241 -11.08 -2.75 5.99
N ASP A 242 -10.51 -2.96 4.82
CA ASP A 242 -11.20 -3.56 3.69
C ASP A 242 -11.59 -5.00 4.03
N GLN A 243 -12.90 -5.29 4.03
CA GLN A 243 -13.41 -6.59 4.43
C GLN A 243 -13.10 -7.73 3.45
N GLY A 244 -12.91 -7.41 2.17
CA GLY A 244 -12.60 -8.40 1.14
C GLY A 244 -11.15 -8.88 1.20
N THR A 245 -10.22 -7.95 1.42
CA THR A 245 -8.77 -8.22 1.45
C THR A 245 -8.21 -8.35 2.87
N ARG A 246 -8.95 -7.94 3.89
CA ARG A 246 -8.49 -7.85 5.28
C ARG A 246 -7.23 -6.99 5.45
N THR A 247 -7.17 -5.89 4.72
CA THR A 247 -6.04 -4.97 4.75
C THR A 247 -6.47 -3.56 5.11
N LEU A 248 -5.55 -2.83 5.74
CA LEU A 248 -5.65 -1.40 6.01
C LEU A 248 -4.86 -0.64 4.95
N LYS A 249 -5.51 0.28 4.26
CA LYS A 249 -4.86 1.14 3.27
C LYS A 249 -4.16 2.30 3.98
N ILE A 250 -2.88 2.50 3.62
CA ILE A 250 -2.01 3.50 4.21
C ILE A 250 -1.44 4.37 3.12
N ARG A 251 -1.34 5.66 3.41
CA ARG A 251 -0.73 6.63 2.52
C ARG A 251 0.42 7.33 3.23
N ALA A 252 1.59 7.26 2.61
CA ALA A 252 2.81 7.89 3.11
C ALA A 252 3.33 8.95 2.13
N LEU A 253 3.93 9.99 2.65
CA LEU A 253 4.52 11.08 1.88
C LEU A 253 6.00 10.78 1.61
N VAL A 254 6.39 10.88 0.35
CA VAL A 254 7.79 10.77 -0.10
C VAL A 254 8.31 12.19 -0.33
N LYS A 255 9.21 12.66 0.52
CA LYS A 255 9.72 14.05 0.49
C LYS A 255 10.85 14.29 -0.50
N TYR A 256 11.36 13.24 -1.12
CA TYR A 256 12.58 13.34 -1.91
C TYR A 256 12.30 13.17 -3.40
N LYS A 257 12.79 14.13 -4.20
CA LYS A 257 12.71 14.10 -5.67
C LYS A 257 13.91 13.35 -6.22
N ASN A 258 13.69 12.13 -6.67
CA ASN A 258 14.67 11.34 -7.42
C ASN A 258 14.10 11.00 -8.80
N LYS A 259 14.94 10.99 -9.84
CA LYS A 259 14.53 10.64 -11.22
C LYS A 259 13.99 9.21 -11.34
N GLU A 260 14.33 8.32 -10.40
CA GLU A 260 13.82 6.95 -10.34
C GLU A 260 12.38 6.88 -9.81
N LEU A 261 11.93 7.91 -9.08
CA LEU A 261 10.62 7.96 -8.47
C LEU A 261 9.62 8.61 -9.43
N VAL A 262 8.99 7.80 -10.27
CA VAL A 262 7.97 8.22 -11.23
C VAL A 262 6.59 7.81 -10.71
N PRO A 263 5.57 8.68 -10.80
CA PRO A 263 4.20 8.30 -10.49
C PRO A 263 3.74 7.10 -11.32
N GLY A 264 3.02 6.17 -10.71
CA GLY A 264 2.53 4.94 -11.33
C GLY A 264 3.45 3.73 -11.20
N VAL A 265 4.66 3.90 -10.67
CA VAL A 265 5.61 2.79 -10.48
C VAL A 265 5.24 1.99 -9.23
N PHE A 266 5.36 0.66 -9.33
CA PHE A 266 5.23 -0.24 -8.19
C PHE A 266 6.45 -0.16 -7.27
N ALA A 267 6.18 -0.31 -5.98
CA ALA A 267 7.20 -0.30 -4.95
C ALA A 267 6.98 -1.46 -3.97
N ARG A 268 8.08 -1.97 -3.41
CA ARG A 268 8.05 -2.91 -2.29
C ARG A 268 8.33 -2.12 -1.02
N VAL A 269 7.38 -2.16 -0.12
CA VAL A 269 7.44 -1.43 1.15
C VAL A 269 7.84 -2.39 2.24
N ASN A 270 8.95 -2.10 2.91
CA ASN A 270 9.42 -2.86 4.05
C ASN A 270 8.95 -2.18 5.35
N LEU A 271 8.17 -2.91 6.13
CA LEU A 271 7.63 -2.51 7.43
C LEU A 271 8.42 -3.22 8.52
N GLN A 272 9.12 -2.45 9.34
CA GLN A 272 9.82 -2.95 10.52
C GLN A 272 8.88 -2.87 11.73
N LEU A 273 8.12 -3.95 12.00
CA LEU A 273 6.97 -3.93 12.90
C LEU A 273 7.28 -4.24 14.37
N GLY A 274 8.50 -4.54 14.70
CA GLY A 274 8.91 -4.77 16.07
C GLY A 274 10.35 -5.26 16.15
N ASN A 275 11.05 -4.84 17.20
CA ASN A 275 12.29 -5.47 17.62
C ASN A 275 12.00 -6.18 18.92
N ASP A 276 12.11 -7.51 18.92
CA ASP A 276 12.14 -8.31 20.13
C ASP A 276 13.61 -8.62 20.44
N ASN A 277 14.18 -7.85 21.36
CA ASN A 277 15.58 -7.99 21.75
C ASN A 277 15.82 -9.18 22.69
N GLU A 278 14.76 -9.86 23.11
CA GLU A 278 14.83 -11.03 24.00
C GLU A 278 14.22 -12.29 23.36
N ALA A 279 14.06 -12.29 22.02
CA ALA A 279 13.52 -13.41 21.30
C ALA A 279 14.37 -14.68 21.50
N LEU A 280 13.72 -15.78 21.86
CA LEU A 280 14.38 -17.09 21.95
C LEU A 280 14.38 -17.73 20.57
N MET A 281 15.54 -17.76 19.91
CA MET A 281 15.69 -18.35 18.58
C MET A 281 16.26 -19.76 18.66
N ILE A 282 15.62 -20.70 17.95
CA ILE A 282 16.06 -22.09 17.87
C ILE A 282 16.17 -22.53 16.40
N PRO A 283 17.07 -23.50 16.09
CA PRO A 283 17.15 -24.06 14.75
C PRO A 283 15.80 -24.69 14.33
N THR A 284 15.33 -24.38 13.14
CA THR A 284 14.03 -24.91 12.61
C THR A 284 13.96 -26.44 12.66
N GLN A 285 15.10 -27.11 12.47
CA GLN A 285 15.22 -28.57 12.54
C GLN A 285 14.96 -29.17 13.92
N ALA A 286 14.98 -28.38 15.01
CA ALA A 286 14.70 -28.85 16.37
C ALA A 286 13.20 -29.01 16.64
N ILE A 287 12.34 -28.51 15.76
CA ILE A 287 10.89 -28.56 15.93
C ILE A 287 10.34 -29.86 15.39
N ILE A 288 9.54 -30.53 16.22
CA ILE A 288 8.78 -31.71 15.89
C ILE A 288 7.32 -31.31 15.68
N PRO A 289 6.83 -31.28 14.44
CA PRO A 289 5.42 -30.98 14.18
C PRO A 289 4.54 -32.14 14.63
N GLN A 290 3.49 -31.84 15.38
CA GLN A 290 2.41 -32.75 15.79
C GLN A 290 1.08 -32.29 15.17
N ALA A 291 0.07 -33.15 15.21
CA ALA A 291 -1.22 -32.87 14.59
C ALA A 291 -1.90 -31.57 15.10
N ARG A 292 -1.65 -31.18 16.34
CA ARG A 292 -2.31 -30.00 16.96
C ARG A 292 -1.33 -28.95 17.54
N ASN A 293 -0.06 -29.31 17.71
CA ASN A 293 0.93 -28.44 18.32
C ASN A 293 2.33 -28.71 17.76
N LYS A 294 3.28 -27.89 18.14
CA LYS A 294 4.69 -28.09 17.86
C LYS A 294 5.40 -28.42 19.15
N GLN A 295 6.36 -29.34 19.10
CA GLN A 295 7.13 -29.77 20.27
C GLN A 295 8.61 -29.66 19.99
N VAL A 296 9.37 -29.48 21.08
CA VAL A 296 10.83 -29.58 21.08
C VAL A 296 11.25 -30.52 22.19
N ILE A 297 12.42 -31.12 22.07
CA ILE A 297 12.97 -31.98 23.10
C ILE A 297 14.00 -31.16 23.89
N VAL A 298 13.71 -30.94 25.17
CA VAL A 298 14.58 -30.23 26.11
C VAL A 298 15.34 -31.24 26.94
N LEU A 299 16.64 -31.02 27.11
CA LEU A 299 17.45 -31.83 28.03
C LEU A 299 17.23 -31.37 29.49
N ARG A 300 16.77 -32.28 30.33
CA ARG A 300 16.66 -32.08 31.79
C ARG A 300 17.33 -33.24 32.52
N LYS A 301 18.41 -32.94 33.28
CA LYS A 301 19.14 -33.97 34.08
C LYS A 301 19.42 -35.25 33.28
N ASP A 302 20.04 -35.13 32.10
CA ASP A 302 20.36 -36.22 31.15
C ASP A 302 19.18 -37.01 30.61
N SER A 303 17.95 -36.48 30.68
CA SER A 303 16.74 -37.08 30.17
C SER A 303 16.03 -36.17 29.15
N ALA A 304 15.41 -36.77 28.13
CA ALA A 304 14.61 -36.08 27.11
C ALA A 304 13.24 -35.70 27.69
N LEU A 305 12.94 -34.44 27.75
CA LEU A 305 11.61 -33.89 28.05
C LEU A 305 11.00 -33.24 26.81
N PHE A 306 9.82 -33.70 26.41
CA PHE A 306 9.08 -33.09 25.32
C PHE A 306 8.35 -31.87 25.85
N SER A 307 8.62 -30.68 25.31
CA SER A 307 7.96 -29.43 25.65
C SER A 307 7.14 -28.94 24.46
N VAL A 308 5.86 -28.61 24.71
CA VAL A 308 5.03 -27.94 23.71
C VAL A 308 5.48 -26.49 23.61
N VAL A 309 5.65 -26.02 22.38
CA VAL A 309 6.11 -24.65 22.10
C VAL A 309 5.18 -23.94 21.16
N GLU A 310 5.01 -22.65 21.38
CA GLU A 310 4.41 -21.73 20.44
C GLU A 310 5.52 -20.99 19.68
N THR A 311 5.38 -20.93 18.36
CA THR A 311 6.41 -20.34 17.50
C THR A 311 5.92 -19.01 16.93
N GLY A 312 6.83 -18.03 16.89
CA GLY A 312 6.63 -16.71 16.27
C GLY A 312 7.29 -16.60 14.90
N VAL A 313 8.10 -15.56 14.73
CA VAL A 313 8.80 -15.22 13.48
C VAL A 313 9.76 -16.34 13.09
N ARG A 314 9.85 -16.60 11.80
CA ARG A 314 10.75 -17.62 11.23
C ARG A 314 11.66 -16.98 10.20
N ASP A 315 12.94 -17.24 10.35
CA ASP A 315 13.98 -16.98 9.37
C ASP A 315 14.34 -18.28 8.59
N SER A 316 15.28 -18.19 7.67
CA SER A 316 15.73 -19.32 6.84
C SER A 316 16.22 -20.54 7.65
N ALA A 317 16.97 -20.30 8.73
CA ALA A 317 17.60 -21.35 9.55
C ALA A 317 17.00 -21.46 10.96
N TYR A 318 16.42 -20.41 11.49
CA TYR A 318 15.95 -20.29 12.86
C TYR A 318 14.46 -19.93 12.94
N ILE A 319 13.86 -20.24 14.10
CA ILE A 319 12.48 -19.88 14.39
C ILE A 319 12.38 -19.38 15.84
N GLN A 320 11.61 -18.32 16.04
CA GLN A 320 11.32 -17.77 17.34
C GLN A 320 10.38 -18.70 18.12
N VAL A 321 10.67 -18.90 19.39
CA VAL A 321 9.78 -19.54 20.36
C VAL A 321 9.24 -18.48 21.31
N VAL A 322 7.92 -18.28 21.26
CA VAL A 322 7.21 -17.30 22.10
C VAL A 322 6.90 -17.86 23.48
N SER A 323 6.59 -19.16 23.57
CA SER A 323 6.29 -19.83 24.83
C SER A 323 6.77 -21.29 24.84
N GLY A 324 7.02 -21.84 26.03
CA GLY A 324 7.40 -23.25 26.21
C GLY A 324 8.90 -23.51 26.40
N LEU A 325 9.77 -22.50 26.25
CA LEU A 325 11.21 -22.57 26.54
C LEU A 325 11.68 -21.42 27.43
N LYS A 326 12.85 -21.59 28.03
CA LYS A 326 13.54 -20.55 28.81
C LYS A 326 14.95 -20.36 28.29
N LYS A 327 15.49 -19.15 28.47
CA LYS A 327 16.88 -18.86 28.23
C LYS A 327 17.78 -19.80 29.06
N GLY A 328 18.76 -20.40 28.39
CA GLY A 328 19.66 -21.39 29.00
C GLY A 328 19.18 -22.85 28.91
N ASP A 329 17.98 -23.10 28.38
CA ASP A 329 17.56 -24.47 28.07
C ASP A 329 18.44 -25.05 26.97
N THR A 330 18.74 -26.34 27.05
CA THR A 330 19.44 -27.05 25.97
C THR A 330 18.43 -27.92 25.25
N ILE A 331 18.20 -27.67 23.98
CA ILE A 331 17.31 -28.44 23.11
C ILE A 331 18.09 -29.39 22.21
N ILE A 332 17.48 -30.47 21.81
CA ILE A 332 18.08 -31.49 20.95
C ILE A 332 17.78 -31.14 19.48
N THR A 333 18.81 -31.25 18.65
CA THR A 333 18.70 -30.91 17.20
C THR A 333 18.84 -32.09 16.27
N THR A 334 19.38 -33.22 16.75
CA THR A 334 19.61 -34.43 15.93
C THR A 334 18.97 -35.67 16.56
N GLY A 335 18.61 -36.66 15.73
CA GLY A 335 18.03 -37.93 16.20
C GLY A 335 16.62 -37.84 16.76
N LEU A 336 15.88 -36.77 16.52
CA LEU A 336 14.59 -36.46 17.13
C LEU A 336 13.55 -37.58 17.00
N MET A 337 13.51 -38.27 15.88
CA MET A 337 12.52 -39.34 15.60
C MET A 337 12.78 -40.66 16.36
N ALA A 338 14.00 -40.83 16.88
CA ALA A 338 14.38 -42.05 17.61
C ALA A 338 14.28 -41.87 19.15
N ILE A 339 14.11 -40.66 19.62
CA ILE A 339 14.09 -40.33 21.05
C ILE A 339 12.68 -40.58 21.59
N ARG A 340 12.61 -41.33 22.71
CA ARG A 340 11.36 -41.54 23.45
C ARG A 340 11.33 -40.62 24.69
N PRO A 341 10.14 -40.28 25.20
CA PRO A 341 10.02 -39.55 26.46
C PRO A 341 10.83 -40.21 27.58
N SER A 342 11.56 -39.38 28.35
CA SER A 342 12.41 -39.81 29.47
C SER A 342 13.61 -40.72 29.08
N ALA A 343 13.96 -40.81 27.79
CA ALA A 343 15.16 -41.53 27.37
C ALA A 343 16.42 -40.86 27.90
N LYS A 344 17.41 -41.64 28.35
CA LYS A 344 18.75 -41.15 28.73
C LYS A 344 19.51 -40.73 27.48
N ILE A 345 20.03 -39.49 27.51
CA ILE A 345 20.69 -38.87 26.36
C ILE A 345 22.06 -38.34 26.81
N LYS A 346 23.06 -38.52 25.94
CA LYS A 346 24.38 -37.90 26.09
C LYS A 346 24.59 -36.91 24.94
N ILE A 347 24.89 -35.67 25.29
CA ILE A 347 25.20 -34.64 24.28
C ILE A 347 26.65 -34.84 23.81
N SER A 348 26.83 -34.84 22.48
CA SER A 348 28.15 -34.85 21.85
C SER A 348 28.72 -33.47 21.66
N LYS A 349 27.86 -32.51 21.29
CA LYS A 349 28.23 -31.12 20.97
C LYS A 349 27.04 -30.20 21.27
N VAL A 350 27.33 -29.06 21.86
CA VAL A 350 26.34 -27.99 22.06
C VAL A 350 26.65 -26.86 21.07
N ASN A 351 25.73 -26.62 20.14
CA ASN A 351 25.78 -25.52 19.21
C ASN A 351 25.12 -24.28 19.85
N ARG A 352 25.50 -23.09 19.39
CA ARG A 352 24.94 -21.80 19.84
C ARG A 352 24.58 -20.99 18.63
N LEU A 353 23.78 -19.95 18.84
CA LEU A 353 23.51 -18.95 17.80
C LEU A 353 24.83 -18.31 17.35
N PRO A 354 25.09 -18.19 16.03
CA PRO A 354 26.22 -17.38 15.59
C PRO A 354 26.00 -15.93 16.09
N LYS A 355 27.01 -15.37 16.72
CA LYS A 355 26.97 -13.94 17.06
C LYS A 355 26.98 -13.15 15.78
N SER A 356 25.93 -12.36 15.53
CA SER A 356 25.85 -11.38 14.45
C SER A 356 26.86 -10.25 14.63
#